data_16c1c5ecc3549f6962f7c43f1e05c438
#
_entry.id   16c1c5ecc3549f6962f7c43f1e05c438
#
_cell.length_a   1.000
_cell.length_b   1.000
_cell.length_c   1.000
_cell.angle_alpha   90.00
_cell.angle_beta   90.00
_cell.angle_gamma   90.00
#
_symmetry.space_group_name_H-M   'P 1'
#
loop_
_entity.id
_entity.type
_entity.pdbx_description
1 polymer ?
#
loop_
_entity_poly.entity_id
_entity_poly.type
_entity_poly.pdbx_seq_one_letter_code
_entity_poly.pdbx_strand_id
1 'polypeptide(L)'
;PFSSESMIPLFNPKEKHAFVADINGDGYDDLYAVSIKTAKNAYVPIDIYINDGTGRNFTHYTDKEVGGCNVANFKFGDFNGDGKTDFITYPNYNCSSPVIDLYISRNKSTGLLVFIKDGMGNETRVEYSNLTDKSTLKRGKQYSYPIVSAGSTWSVVRRLSTPDGVGGERTLEYQYKDLLYHKRGRGILGFESVTATDSKTNVTTRNDYEILAQEAVPALKYSCSSVNGKLQNETKYTNVIDYQYNYGKAEVVYTCRPAKTEEYSYEYNTGEVVSDKESSFEYDKYGNCTKSSVSVNGKNVVTENIYWNDETNWLLGRLSSATVTKSGNGESTVLSSSYKYDNNTGLLTEENFEPNDVNGYKKKYSYDVFGNITRSVTVPNNTDYDSRSMDTEYSSDGRFVVSTENSLSFVTKSTVDASLGVETEHTDEN
;
A
#
# COMPACT_ATOMS: atom_id res chain seq x y z
N PRO A 1 -13.39 30.55 -13.53
CA PRO A 1 -13.14 31.97 -13.86
C PRO A 1 -11.66 32.24 -13.64
N PHE A 2 -10.99 32.85 -14.65
CA PHE A 2 -9.60 33.26 -14.57
C PHE A 2 -9.55 34.64 -13.89
N SER A 3 -8.71 34.79 -12.84
CA SER A 3 -8.37 36.11 -12.29
C SER A 3 -7.08 36.59 -12.95
N SER A 4 -7.04 37.85 -13.35
CA SER A 4 -5.80 38.50 -13.78
C SER A 4 -5.00 38.85 -12.53
N GLU A 5 -4.01 38.06 -12.17
CA GLU A 5 -3.00 38.47 -11.21
C GLU A 5 -1.88 39.23 -11.95
N SER A 6 -1.23 40.15 -11.26
CA SER A 6 -0.12 40.94 -11.83
C SER A 6 1.01 40.01 -12.26
N MET A 7 1.29 39.97 -13.57
CA MET A 7 2.35 39.14 -14.14
C MET A 7 3.73 39.64 -13.70
N ILE A 8 4.55 38.76 -13.21
CA ILE A 8 5.99 39.02 -13.04
C ILE A 8 6.58 39.03 -14.48
N PRO A 9 7.22 40.09 -14.94
CA PRO A 9 7.83 40.12 -16.28
C PRO A 9 9.09 39.22 -16.27
N LEU A 10 8.95 37.98 -16.72
CA LEU A 10 10.08 37.06 -16.83
C LEU A 10 11.03 37.40 -17.99
N PHE A 11 10.47 37.90 -19.11
CA PHE A 11 11.23 38.28 -20.29
C PHE A 11 10.42 39.21 -21.19
N ASN A 12 11.10 39.88 -22.15
CA ASN A 12 10.44 40.75 -23.14
C ASN A 12 9.77 39.92 -24.26
N PRO A 13 8.43 39.87 -24.37
CA PRO A 13 7.72 39.08 -25.39
C PRO A 13 7.96 39.54 -26.83
N LYS A 14 8.53 40.75 -27.05
CA LYS A 14 8.93 41.21 -28.36
C LYS A 14 10.28 40.64 -28.83
N GLU A 15 11.03 40.03 -27.93
CA GLU A 15 12.36 39.50 -28.18
C GLU A 15 12.45 38.00 -28.08
N LYS A 16 11.51 37.35 -27.39
CA LYS A 16 11.52 35.91 -27.12
C LYS A 16 10.15 35.29 -27.35
N HIS A 17 10.14 34.06 -27.89
CA HIS A 17 8.98 33.19 -27.91
C HIS A 17 8.97 32.33 -26.63
N ALA A 18 7.79 32.22 -26.01
CA ALA A 18 7.59 31.34 -24.87
C ALA A 18 6.99 29.99 -25.28
N PHE A 19 7.50 28.92 -24.65
CA PHE A 19 6.94 27.59 -24.74
C PHE A 19 6.76 27.05 -23.31
N VAL A 20 5.70 26.30 -23.10
CA VAL A 20 5.34 25.72 -21.81
C VAL A 20 5.60 24.22 -21.85
N ALA A 21 6.31 23.70 -20.87
CA ALA A 21 6.61 22.27 -20.78
C ALA A 21 7.16 21.93 -19.38
N ASP A 22 6.90 20.74 -18.87
CA ASP A 22 7.51 20.20 -17.65
C ASP A 22 8.93 19.72 -17.96
N ILE A 23 9.94 20.55 -17.64
CA ILE A 23 11.36 20.33 -18.01
C ILE A 23 12.05 19.39 -17.06
N ASN A 24 11.68 19.43 -15.80
CA ASN A 24 12.36 18.67 -14.73
C ASN A 24 11.60 17.41 -14.32
N GLY A 25 10.38 17.19 -14.82
CA GLY A 25 9.55 16.02 -14.53
C GLY A 25 8.89 16.06 -13.14
N ASP A 26 8.62 17.27 -12.61
CA ASP A 26 7.99 17.44 -11.29
C ASP A 26 6.45 17.57 -11.35
N GLY A 27 5.89 17.58 -12.56
CA GLY A 27 4.45 17.69 -12.81
C GLY A 27 3.93 19.13 -12.88
N TYR A 28 4.80 20.15 -12.77
CA TYR A 28 4.45 21.54 -12.96
C TYR A 28 4.99 22.05 -14.29
N ASP A 29 4.19 22.86 -14.98
CA ASP A 29 4.63 23.46 -16.21
C ASP A 29 5.68 24.55 -15.96
N ASP A 30 6.81 24.43 -16.68
CA ASP A 30 7.92 25.37 -16.73
C ASP A 30 7.84 26.20 -18.01
N LEU A 31 8.76 27.18 -18.19
CA LEU A 31 8.80 28.00 -19.39
C LEU A 31 10.18 27.92 -20.08
N TYR A 32 10.15 27.73 -21.40
CA TYR A 32 11.27 27.99 -22.28
C TYR A 32 11.07 29.34 -22.96
N ALA A 33 12.06 30.22 -22.95
CA ALA A 33 12.04 31.48 -23.69
C ALA A 33 13.18 31.47 -24.70
N VAL A 34 12.81 31.45 -25.99
CA VAL A 34 13.74 31.35 -27.10
C VAL A 34 13.80 32.68 -27.84
N SER A 35 14.98 33.21 -28.12
CA SER A 35 15.19 34.49 -28.79
C SER A 35 14.63 34.51 -30.23
N ILE A 36 13.89 35.55 -30.57
CA ILE A 36 13.33 35.77 -31.91
C ILE A 36 14.40 36.28 -32.90
N LYS A 37 15.39 37.00 -32.41
CA LYS A 37 16.46 37.58 -33.24
C LYS A 37 17.51 36.56 -33.55
N THR A 38 17.54 36.08 -34.78
CA THR A 38 18.57 35.20 -35.27
C THR A 38 19.35 35.82 -36.42
N ALA A 39 20.66 36.01 -36.27
CA ALA A 39 21.53 36.18 -37.39
C ALA A 39 21.60 34.86 -38.18
N LYS A 40 21.81 34.90 -39.50
CA LYS A 40 22.05 33.70 -40.30
C LYS A 40 23.17 32.89 -39.66
N ASN A 41 22.91 31.59 -39.35
CA ASN A 41 23.86 30.65 -38.75
C ASN A 41 24.29 30.93 -37.29
N ALA A 42 23.49 31.72 -36.54
CA ALA A 42 23.78 31.95 -35.13
C ALA A 42 23.12 30.89 -34.24
N TYR A 43 23.82 30.52 -33.19
CA TYR A 43 23.24 29.79 -32.08
C TYR A 43 22.24 30.67 -31.33
N VAL A 44 21.15 30.09 -30.89
CA VAL A 44 20.06 30.79 -30.18
C VAL A 44 20.09 30.42 -28.73
N PRO A 45 20.33 31.34 -27.79
CA PRO A 45 20.25 31.05 -26.38
C PRO A 45 18.82 30.71 -25.97
N ILE A 46 18.69 29.71 -25.12
CA ILE A 46 17.43 29.33 -24.47
C ILE A 46 17.51 29.73 -23.01
N ASP A 47 16.56 30.52 -22.57
CA ASP A 47 16.32 30.75 -21.15
C ASP A 47 15.27 29.78 -20.66
N ILE A 48 15.58 29.16 -19.52
CA ILE A 48 14.72 28.19 -18.86
C ILE A 48 14.27 28.79 -17.53
N TYR A 49 12.98 28.75 -17.27
CA TYR A 49 12.38 29.23 -16.04
C TYR A 49 11.66 28.05 -15.39
N ILE A 50 12.25 27.50 -14.34
CA ILE A 50 11.70 26.40 -13.56
C ILE A 50 10.71 26.92 -12.53
N ASN A 51 9.48 26.43 -12.60
CA ASN A 51 8.39 26.74 -11.68
C ASN A 51 8.63 26.04 -10.32
N ASP A 52 8.44 26.77 -9.22
CA ASP A 52 8.52 26.18 -7.87
C ASP A 52 7.21 25.47 -7.43
N GLY A 53 6.28 25.27 -8.34
CA GLY A 53 4.96 24.69 -8.09
C GLY A 53 3.89 25.69 -7.64
N THR A 54 4.26 26.95 -7.37
CA THR A 54 3.29 28.00 -7.00
C THR A 54 2.70 28.72 -8.22
N GLY A 55 3.36 28.61 -9.39
CA GLY A 55 3.06 29.37 -10.59
C GLY A 55 3.39 30.87 -10.47
N ARG A 56 4.05 31.28 -9.38
CA ARG A 56 4.40 32.67 -9.10
C ARG A 56 5.90 32.92 -9.08
N ASN A 57 6.68 31.90 -8.69
CA ASN A 57 8.12 32.00 -8.62
C ASN A 57 8.77 31.05 -9.62
N PHE A 58 9.77 31.55 -10.32
CA PHE A 58 10.53 30.81 -11.30
C PHE A 58 12.02 31.01 -11.09
N THR A 59 12.76 29.89 -11.06
CA THR A 59 14.22 29.94 -11.04
C THR A 59 14.72 30.00 -12.48
N HIS A 60 15.51 31.03 -12.80
CA HIS A 60 16.01 31.28 -14.14
C HIS A 60 17.36 30.63 -14.38
N TYR A 61 17.46 29.90 -15.49
CA TYR A 61 18.70 29.36 -16.03
C TYR A 61 18.86 29.80 -17.48
N THR A 62 20.07 30.17 -17.86
CA THR A 62 20.41 30.34 -19.27
C THR A 62 21.18 29.11 -19.71
N ASP A 63 20.59 28.31 -20.59
CA ASP A 63 21.26 27.14 -21.13
C ASP A 63 22.02 27.50 -22.42
N LYS A 64 22.81 26.54 -22.86
CA LYS A 64 23.66 26.69 -24.03
C LYS A 64 22.85 26.97 -25.27
N GLU A 65 23.51 27.68 -26.17
CA GLU A 65 23.00 27.99 -27.49
C GLU A 65 22.61 26.72 -28.25
N VAL A 66 21.37 26.67 -28.73
CA VAL A 66 20.93 25.65 -29.68
C VAL A 66 21.09 26.18 -31.09
N GLY A 67 21.64 25.35 -31.98
CA GLY A 67 22.08 25.91 -33.16
C GLY A 67 22.03 25.30 -34.47
N GLY A 68 22.31 26.01 -35.48
CA GLY A 68 22.76 25.63 -36.81
C GLY A 68 21.97 26.14 -37.91
N CYS A 69 21.09 26.78 -38.20
CA CYS A 69 20.44 27.36 -39.32
C CYS A 69 19.04 27.95 -38.98
N ASN A 70 18.93 29.23 -38.76
CA ASN A 70 17.65 29.92 -38.55
C ASN A 70 16.65 29.07 -37.76
N VAL A 71 16.93 28.79 -36.50
CA VAL A 71 16.10 27.92 -35.66
C VAL A 71 14.74 28.57 -35.50
N ALA A 72 13.79 28.18 -36.32
CA ALA A 72 12.46 28.76 -36.33
C ALA A 72 11.44 27.85 -35.65
N ASN A 73 11.77 26.57 -35.45
CA ASN A 73 10.77 25.59 -35.05
C ASN A 73 11.28 24.68 -33.94
N PHE A 74 10.56 24.72 -32.83
CA PHE A 74 10.71 23.82 -31.71
C PHE A 74 9.50 22.89 -31.61
N LYS A 75 9.72 21.62 -31.30
CA LYS A 75 8.68 20.71 -30.86
C LYS A 75 9.10 20.09 -29.57
N PHE A 76 8.21 20.16 -28.58
CA PHE A 76 8.42 19.63 -27.25
C PHE A 76 7.70 18.28 -27.10
N GLY A 77 8.29 17.37 -26.38
CA GLY A 77 7.76 16.04 -26.08
C GLY A 77 8.78 15.23 -25.33
N ASP A 78 8.36 14.15 -24.71
CA ASP A 78 9.23 13.19 -24.06
C ASP A 78 9.71 12.17 -25.12
N PHE A 79 10.86 12.39 -25.72
CA PHE A 79 11.38 11.57 -26.84
C PHE A 79 12.14 10.34 -26.37
N ASN A 80 12.62 10.31 -25.12
CA ASN A 80 13.33 9.16 -24.55
C ASN A 80 12.45 8.35 -23.59
N GLY A 81 11.26 8.85 -23.21
CA GLY A 81 10.33 8.20 -22.31
C GLY A 81 10.70 8.30 -20.83
N ASP A 82 11.43 9.34 -20.42
CA ASP A 82 11.90 9.51 -19.05
C ASP A 82 10.97 10.40 -18.19
N GLY A 83 9.84 10.84 -18.74
CA GLY A 83 8.85 11.66 -18.04
C GLY A 83 9.17 13.15 -18.04
N LYS A 84 10.28 13.55 -18.65
CA LYS A 84 10.67 14.96 -18.76
C LYS A 84 10.48 15.45 -20.18
N THR A 85 10.27 16.72 -20.32
CA THR A 85 10.11 17.30 -21.64
C THR A 85 11.47 17.53 -22.29
N ASP A 86 11.66 16.86 -23.41
CA ASP A 86 12.72 17.06 -24.36
C ASP A 86 12.25 18.02 -25.47
N PHE A 87 13.14 18.41 -26.37
CA PHE A 87 12.74 19.13 -27.55
C PHE A 87 13.58 18.79 -28.77
N ILE A 88 12.97 18.95 -29.94
CA ILE A 88 13.67 18.90 -31.22
C ILE A 88 13.65 20.27 -31.87
N THR A 89 14.72 20.57 -32.57
CA THR A 89 14.79 21.73 -33.45
C THR A 89 14.88 21.27 -34.90
N TYR A 90 14.20 21.99 -35.82
CA TYR A 90 14.34 21.71 -37.22
C TYR A 90 14.47 23.03 -38.01
N PRO A 91 15.37 23.03 -39.04
CA PRO A 91 15.65 24.23 -39.78
C PRO A 91 14.53 24.65 -40.68
N ASN A 92 14.47 25.97 -41.02
CA ASN A 92 13.60 26.51 -42.04
C ASN A 92 14.04 26.05 -43.45
N TYR A 93 13.12 26.11 -44.42
CA TYR A 93 13.25 25.64 -45.80
C TYR A 93 14.50 26.16 -46.59
N ASN A 94 15.22 27.15 -46.08
CA ASN A 94 16.37 27.77 -46.76
C ASN A 94 17.73 27.31 -46.17
N CYS A 95 17.80 26.18 -45.46
CA CYS A 95 19.06 25.65 -44.93
C CYS A 95 19.72 24.72 -45.94
N SER A 96 20.99 24.91 -46.22
CA SER A 96 21.77 24.10 -47.16
C SER A 96 22.07 22.68 -46.64
N SER A 97 21.90 22.46 -45.35
CA SER A 97 22.07 21.15 -44.71
C SER A 97 21.05 21.00 -43.59
N PRO A 98 19.84 20.50 -43.89
CA PRO A 98 18.78 20.37 -42.88
C PRO A 98 19.09 19.22 -41.92
N VAL A 99 19.45 19.55 -40.67
CA VAL A 99 19.63 18.57 -39.57
C VAL A 99 18.53 18.82 -38.56
N ILE A 100 17.94 17.73 -38.09
CA ILE A 100 17.05 17.74 -36.92
C ILE A 100 17.91 17.42 -35.71
N ASP A 101 17.99 18.36 -34.78
CA ASP A 101 18.72 18.16 -33.53
C ASP A 101 17.73 17.77 -32.43
N LEU A 102 18.07 16.72 -31.68
CA LEU A 102 17.32 16.27 -30.52
C LEU A 102 18.07 16.66 -29.24
N TYR A 103 17.38 17.35 -28.37
CA TYR A 103 17.88 17.78 -27.07
C TYR A 103 17.13 17.04 -25.97
N ILE A 104 17.87 16.24 -25.20
CA ILE A 104 17.33 15.42 -24.10
C ILE A 104 17.58 16.13 -22.77
N SER A 105 16.52 16.28 -21.96
CA SER A 105 16.61 16.83 -20.62
C SER A 105 17.48 15.94 -19.72
N ARG A 106 18.51 16.53 -19.11
CA ARG A 106 19.43 15.84 -18.19
C ARG A 106 19.12 16.18 -16.72
N ASN A 107 18.09 16.95 -16.45
CA ASN A 107 17.72 17.30 -15.10
C ASN A 107 17.40 16.01 -14.31
N LYS A 108 17.77 15.99 -13.02
CA LYS A 108 17.30 14.93 -12.13
C LYS A 108 15.82 15.15 -11.89
N SER A 109 15.02 14.07 -11.87
CA SER A 109 13.62 14.16 -11.45
C SER A 109 13.54 14.72 -10.04
N THR A 110 12.68 15.71 -9.85
CA THR A 110 12.43 16.34 -8.55
C THR A 110 11.16 15.76 -7.92
N GLY A 111 10.97 15.94 -6.62
CA GLY A 111 9.79 15.47 -5.92
C GLY A 111 9.79 13.97 -5.55
N LEU A 112 10.82 13.19 -5.93
CA LEU A 112 10.94 11.79 -5.54
C LEU A 112 11.71 11.64 -4.22
N LEU A 113 11.20 10.79 -3.33
CA LEU A 113 11.86 10.44 -2.08
C LEU A 113 13.03 9.48 -2.34
N VAL A 114 14.25 9.98 -2.36
CA VAL A 114 15.45 9.19 -2.71
C VAL A 114 16.17 8.59 -1.52
N PHE A 115 15.96 9.12 -0.32
CA PHE A 115 16.45 8.53 0.93
C PHE A 115 15.59 8.92 2.14
N ILE A 116 15.62 8.06 3.14
CA ILE A 116 15.01 8.27 4.47
C ILE A 116 16.11 8.03 5.49
N LYS A 117 16.30 8.96 6.42
CA LYS A 117 17.23 8.80 7.54
C LYS A 117 16.43 8.71 8.84
N ASP A 118 16.67 7.66 9.61
CA ASP A 118 16.03 7.49 10.91
C ASP A 118 16.76 8.24 12.03
N GLY A 119 16.19 8.26 13.25
CA GLY A 119 16.76 8.93 14.41
C GLY A 119 18.09 8.34 14.89
N MET A 120 18.45 7.14 14.48
CA MET A 120 19.72 6.46 14.77
C MET A 120 20.78 6.69 13.68
N GLY A 121 20.41 7.40 12.62
CA GLY A 121 21.30 7.72 11.52
C GLY A 121 21.33 6.67 10.41
N ASN A 122 20.52 5.61 10.48
CA ASN A 122 20.41 4.64 9.41
C ASN A 122 19.75 5.25 8.18
N GLU A 123 20.27 4.94 7.01
CA GLU A 123 19.80 5.51 5.74
C GLU A 123 19.21 4.41 4.85
N THR A 124 17.94 4.58 4.48
CA THR A 124 17.27 3.79 3.44
C THR A 124 17.29 4.58 2.14
N ARG A 125 17.78 3.99 1.05
CA ARG A 125 17.86 4.61 -0.27
C ARG A 125 16.86 4.01 -1.23
N VAL A 126 16.24 4.87 -2.04
CA VAL A 126 15.26 4.49 -3.05
C VAL A 126 15.76 4.94 -4.42
N GLU A 127 15.92 3.99 -5.33
CA GLU A 127 16.21 4.27 -6.74
C GLU A 127 14.97 4.01 -7.59
N TYR A 128 14.73 4.90 -8.53
CA TYR A 128 13.59 4.84 -9.44
C TYR A 128 14.02 4.51 -10.86
N SER A 129 13.12 3.93 -11.62
CA SER A 129 13.19 3.80 -13.07
C SER A 129 11.83 4.10 -13.66
N ASN A 130 11.79 4.46 -14.94
CA ASN A 130 10.55 4.76 -15.62
C ASN A 130 9.93 3.49 -16.21
N LEU A 131 8.61 3.47 -16.35
CA LEU A 131 7.89 2.33 -16.95
C LEU A 131 8.13 2.18 -18.46
N THR A 132 8.90 3.07 -19.08
CA THR A 132 9.42 2.94 -20.46
C THR A 132 10.67 2.08 -20.54
N ASP A 133 11.39 1.89 -19.42
CA ASP A 133 12.57 1.04 -19.34
C ASP A 133 12.18 -0.46 -19.37
N LYS A 134 12.56 -1.15 -20.44
CA LYS A 134 12.28 -2.58 -20.65
C LYS A 134 12.96 -3.51 -19.64
N SER A 135 13.97 -3.03 -18.93
CA SER A 135 14.60 -3.79 -17.85
C SER A 135 13.74 -3.78 -16.57
N THR A 136 12.95 -2.75 -16.39
CA THR A 136 12.07 -2.54 -15.23
C THR A 136 10.65 -3.02 -15.49
N LEU A 137 10.07 -2.68 -16.66
CA LEU A 137 8.74 -3.11 -17.07
C LEU A 137 8.81 -4.09 -18.23
N LYS A 138 8.38 -5.32 -18.01
CA LYS A 138 8.17 -6.32 -19.07
C LYS A 138 6.72 -6.23 -19.55
N ARG A 139 6.54 -6.03 -20.86
CA ARG A 139 5.24 -6.03 -21.52
C ARG A 139 5.14 -7.25 -22.44
N GLY A 140 4.00 -7.91 -22.52
CA GLY A 140 3.94 -9.07 -23.38
C GLY A 140 2.58 -9.71 -23.54
N LYS A 141 1.61 -9.37 -22.70
CA LYS A 141 0.26 -9.92 -22.79
C LYS A 141 -0.68 -8.98 -23.53
N GLN A 142 -1.50 -9.53 -24.40
CA GLN A 142 -2.59 -8.82 -25.02
C GLN A 142 -3.84 -8.97 -24.16
N TYR A 143 -4.47 -7.84 -23.82
CA TYR A 143 -5.68 -7.78 -23.02
C TYR A 143 -6.88 -7.42 -23.88
N SER A 144 -8.05 -7.91 -23.49
CA SER A 144 -9.31 -7.55 -24.16
C SER A 144 -9.83 -6.20 -23.64
N TYR A 145 -10.35 -5.40 -24.58
CA TYR A 145 -11.03 -4.14 -24.23
C TYR A 145 -12.13 -4.38 -23.18
N PRO A 146 -12.26 -3.55 -22.16
CA PRO A 146 -11.68 -2.21 -21.95
C PRO A 146 -10.32 -2.18 -21.23
N ILE A 147 -9.71 -3.31 -20.94
CA ILE A 147 -8.40 -3.38 -20.27
C ILE A 147 -7.31 -3.36 -21.34
N VAL A 148 -6.24 -2.61 -21.07
CA VAL A 148 -5.06 -2.56 -21.94
C VAL A 148 -3.79 -2.58 -21.08
N SER A 149 -2.70 -3.13 -21.65
CA SER A 149 -1.37 -2.91 -21.09
C SER A 149 -0.89 -1.53 -21.50
N ALA A 150 -0.76 -0.62 -20.55
CA ALA A 150 -0.37 0.75 -20.78
C ALA A 150 1.16 0.90 -20.75
N GLY A 151 1.67 1.85 -21.55
CA GLY A 151 2.98 2.45 -21.34
C GLY A 151 2.79 3.77 -20.61
N SER A 152 3.69 4.11 -19.73
CA SER A 152 3.70 5.36 -19.01
C SER A 152 5.13 5.79 -18.76
N THR A 153 5.33 7.10 -18.63
CA THR A 153 6.59 7.70 -18.21
C THR A 153 6.74 7.78 -16.69
N TRP A 154 5.78 7.21 -15.96
CA TRP A 154 5.79 7.24 -14.50
C TRP A 154 7.00 6.51 -13.92
N SER A 155 7.53 7.10 -12.85
CA SER A 155 8.58 6.52 -12.06
C SER A 155 8.04 5.44 -11.11
N VAL A 156 8.73 4.31 -11.07
CA VAL A 156 8.49 3.22 -10.11
C VAL A 156 9.78 2.90 -9.38
N VAL A 157 9.66 2.36 -8.18
CA VAL A 157 10.83 1.92 -7.42
C VAL A 157 11.51 0.77 -8.16
N ARG A 158 12.75 0.96 -8.54
CA ARG A 158 13.59 -0.08 -9.14
C ARG A 158 14.41 -0.80 -8.10
N ARG A 159 14.95 -0.05 -7.12
CA ARG A 159 15.80 -0.59 -6.06
C ARG A 159 15.54 0.08 -4.74
N LEU A 160 15.52 -0.71 -3.68
CA LEU A 160 15.41 -0.25 -2.30
C LEU A 160 16.58 -0.84 -1.51
N SER A 161 17.47 0.03 -1.00
CA SER A 161 18.61 -0.38 -0.17
C SER A 161 18.39 0.07 1.27
N THR A 162 18.51 -0.87 2.19
CA THR A 162 18.35 -0.65 3.63
C THR A 162 19.57 -1.20 4.39
N PRO A 163 19.95 -0.62 5.52
CA PRO A 163 20.97 -1.21 6.38
C PRO A 163 20.60 -2.64 6.79
N ASP A 164 21.57 -3.54 6.84
CA ASP A 164 21.37 -4.95 7.23
C ASP A 164 21.52 -5.19 8.73
N GLY A 165 21.79 -4.14 9.51
CA GLY A 165 21.96 -4.19 10.98
C GLY A 165 23.34 -4.68 11.45
N VAL A 166 24.23 -5.08 10.53
CA VAL A 166 25.59 -5.58 10.84
C VAL A 166 26.68 -4.81 10.07
N GLY A 167 26.35 -3.61 9.61
CA GLY A 167 27.28 -2.70 8.94
C GLY A 167 27.33 -2.84 7.40
N GLY A 168 26.44 -3.65 6.81
CA GLY A 168 26.22 -3.77 5.38
C GLY A 168 24.88 -3.23 4.92
N GLU A 169 24.59 -3.42 3.62
CA GLU A 169 23.29 -3.07 3.02
C GLU A 169 22.58 -4.33 2.49
N ARG A 170 21.27 -4.33 2.62
CA ARG A 170 20.36 -5.24 1.96
C ARG A 170 19.63 -4.50 0.84
N THR A 171 19.72 -5.03 -0.39
CA THR A 171 19.10 -4.39 -1.55
C THR A 171 18.04 -5.29 -2.17
N LEU A 172 16.83 -4.74 -2.33
CA LEU A 172 15.73 -5.35 -3.08
C LEU A 172 15.66 -4.72 -4.46
N GLU A 173 15.69 -5.54 -5.50
CA GLU A 173 15.50 -5.13 -6.89
C GLU A 173 14.11 -5.52 -7.38
N TYR A 174 13.37 -4.53 -7.92
CA TYR A 174 11.99 -4.70 -8.37
C TYR A 174 11.91 -4.81 -9.89
N GLN A 175 11.05 -5.71 -10.35
CA GLN A 175 10.61 -5.84 -11.74
C GLN A 175 9.10 -5.90 -11.79
N TYR A 176 8.55 -5.30 -12.83
CA TYR A 176 7.11 -5.19 -13.04
C TYR A 176 6.73 -5.83 -14.35
N LYS A 177 5.50 -6.34 -14.44
CA LYS A 177 4.94 -6.87 -15.67
C LYS A 177 3.60 -6.22 -15.95
N ASP A 178 3.39 -5.75 -17.18
CA ASP A 178 2.15 -5.17 -17.71
C ASP A 178 1.43 -4.23 -16.75
N LEU A 179 1.57 -2.91 -16.94
CA LEU A 179 0.75 -1.93 -16.26
C LEU A 179 -0.66 -1.96 -16.86
N LEU A 180 -1.65 -2.35 -16.08
CA LEU A 180 -3.03 -2.50 -16.52
C LEU A 180 -3.81 -1.20 -16.34
N TYR A 181 -4.52 -0.81 -17.39
CA TYR A 181 -5.34 0.39 -17.42
C TYR A 181 -6.73 0.07 -18.01
N HIS A 182 -7.77 0.56 -17.33
CA HIS A 182 -9.15 0.41 -17.76
C HIS A 182 -9.65 1.67 -18.48
N LYS A 183 -9.94 1.58 -19.77
CA LYS A 183 -10.29 2.73 -20.62
C LYS A 183 -11.70 3.30 -20.40
N ARG A 184 -12.55 2.66 -19.61
CA ARG A 184 -13.92 3.12 -19.32
C ARG A 184 -14.07 3.73 -17.92
N GLY A 185 -13.10 4.52 -17.46
CA GLY A 185 -13.22 5.38 -16.30
C GLY A 185 -12.65 4.87 -14.97
N ARG A 186 -12.19 3.58 -14.87
CA ARG A 186 -11.51 3.11 -13.66
C ARG A 186 -10.04 3.51 -13.58
N GLY A 187 -9.44 3.83 -14.72
CA GLY A 187 -8.04 4.26 -14.76
C GLY A 187 -7.08 3.09 -14.54
N ILE A 188 -6.08 3.30 -13.68
CA ILE A 188 -5.02 2.35 -13.39
C ILE A 188 -5.54 1.24 -12.50
N LEU A 189 -5.25 -0.01 -12.90
CA LEU A 189 -5.59 -1.22 -12.15
C LEU A 189 -4.40 -1.85 -11.42
N GLY A 190 -3.17 -1.33 -11.66
CA GLY A 190 -1.94 -1.90 -11.12
C GLY A 190 -1.18 -2.76 -12.12
N PHE A 191 -0.23 -3.54 -11.63
CA PHE A 191 0.59 -4.42 -12.45
C PHE A 191 0.02 -5.84 -12.49
N GLU A 192 0.22 -6.57 -13.61
CA GLU A 192 -0.10 -8.00 -13.68
C GLU A 192 0.80 -8.80 -12.73
N SER A 193 2.07 -8.39 -12.59
CA SER A 193 3.01 -9.04 -11.69
C SER A 193 4.03 -8.06 -11.15
N VAL A 194 4.41 -8.25 -9.89
CA VAL A 194 5.52 -7.55 -9.23
C VAL A 194 6.46 -8.60 -8.66
N THR A 195 7.74 -8.48 -9.02
CA THR A 195 8.81 -9.36 -8.52
C THR A 195 9.83 -8.51 -7.75
N ALA A 196 10.21 -8.95 -6.56
CA ALA A 196 11.28 -8.36 -5.76
C ALA A 196 12.36 -9.41 -5.49
N THR A 197 13.62 -9.08 -5.80
CA THR A 197 14.77 -9.97 -5.57
C THR A 197 15.73 -9.31 -4.59
N ASP A 198 16.02 -10.01 -3.51
CA ASP A 198 17.08 -9.64 -2.57
C ASP A 198 18.43 -10.03 -3.17
N SER A 199 19.27 -9.04 -3.50
CA SER A 199 20.55 -9.25 -4.17
C SER A 199 21.60 -9.95 -3.28
N LYS A 200 21.44 -9.91 -1.95
CA LYS A 200 22.37 -10.54 -0.99
C LYS A 200 22.05 -12.02 -0.78
N THR A 201 20.77 -12.35 -0.67
CA THR A 201 20.31 -13.71 -0.34
C THR A 201 19.83 -14.49 -1.56
N ASN A 202 19.65 -13.82 -2.71
CA ASN A 202 19.00 -14.36 -3.91
C ASN A 202 17.58 -14.90 -3.65
N VAL A 203 16.92 -14.38 -2.62
CA VAL A 203 15.50 -14.63 -2.37
C VAL A 203 14.70 -13.76 -3.33
N THR A 204 13.85 -14.40 -4.11
CA THR A 204 12.92 -13.72 -5.03
C THR A 204 11.49 -13.97 -4.57
N THR A 205 10.74 -12.90 -4.38
CA THR A 205 9.29 -12.95 -4.16
C THR A 205 8.57 -12.45 -5.40
N ARG A 206 7.48 -13.12 -5.81
CA ARG A 206 6.64 -12.73 -6.94
C ARG A 206 5.17 -12.76 -6.54
N ASN A 207 4.47 -11.69 -6.86
CA ASN A 207 3.03 -11.57 -6.71
C ASN A 207 2.40 -11.35 -8.08
N ASP A 208 1.49 -12.24 -8.48
CA ASP A 208 0.72 -12.13 -9.72
C ASP A 208 -0.73 -11.75 -9.38
N TYR A 209 -1.26 -10.81 -10.14
CA TYR A 209 -2.61 -10.29 -9.97
C TYR A 209 -3.50 -10.67 -11.15
N GLU A 210 -4.77 -10.88 -10.88
CA GLU A 210 -5.80 -11.03 -11.88
C GLU A 210 -6.79 -9.87 -11.83
N ILE A 211 -7.44 -9.64 -12.95
CA ILE A 211 -8.53 -8.66 -12.99
C ILE A 211 -9.82 -9.45 -13.03
N LEU A 212 -10.59 -9.34 -11.94
CA LEU A 212 -11.86 -10.05 -11.84
C LEU A 212 -12.95 -9.33 -12.60
N ALA A 213 -13.61 -10.11 -13.48
CA ALA A 213 -14.87 -9.86 -14.16
C ALA A 213 -15.09 -8.44 -14.74
N GLN A 214 -16.37 -8.10 -14.93
CA GLN A 214 -16.83 -6.83 -15.53
C GLN A 214 -16.48 -5.61 -14.71
N GLU A 215 -16.25 -5.78 -13.41
CA GLU A 215 -15.95 -4.73 -12.44
C GLU A 215 -14.50 -4.26 -12.51
N ALA A 216 -13.66 -4.99 -13.20
CA ALA A 216 -12.22 -4.72 -13.34
C ALA A 216 -11.55 -4.50 -11.97
N VAL A 217 -11.77 -5.43 -11.03
CA VAL A 217 -11.18 -5.43 -9.69
C VAL A 217 -9.88 -6.20 -9.73
N PRO A 218 -8.73 -5.57 -9.40
CA PRO A 218 -7.48 -6.29 -9.24
C PRO A 218 -7.49 -7.13 -7.96
N ALA A 219 -7.08 -8.38 -8.05
CA ALA A 219 -6.98 -9.31 -6.92
C ALA A 219 -5.68 -10.11 -7.00
N LEU A 220 -5.08 -10.40 -5.85
CA LEU A 220 -3.91 -11.27 -5.79
C LEU A 220 -4.34 -12.70 -6.16
N LYS A 221 -3.73 -13.27 -7.19
CA LYS A 221 -4.01 -14.60 -7.70
C LYS A 221 -2.98 -15.63 -7.27
N TYR A 222 -1.73 -15.19 -7.18
CA TYR A 222 -0.61 -16.07 -6.89
C TYR A 222 0.50 -15.30 -6.19
N SER A 223 1.11 -15.91 -5.19
CA SER A 223 2.31 -15.41 -4.54
C SER A 223 3.30 -16.54 -4.39
N CYS A 224 4.59 -16.29 -4.60
CA CYS A 224 5.61 -17.29 -4.33
C CYS A 224 6.92 -16.66 -3.84
N SER A 225 7.72 -17.49 -3.16
CA SER A 225 9.11 -17.18 -2.85
C SER A 225 10.03 -18.29 -3.35
N SER A 226 11.18 -17.90 -3.87
CA SER A 226 12.22 -18.81 -4.33
C SER A 226 13.59 -18.33 -3.86
N VAL A 227 14.52 -19.26 -3.71
CA VAL A 227 15.93 -18.98 -3.38
C VAL A 227 16.78 -19.58 -4.48
N ASN A 228 17.67 -18.77 -5.09
CA ASN A 228 18.47 -19.17 -6.25
C ASN A 228 17.64 -19.83 -7.37
N GLY A 229 16.42 -19.33 -7.59
CA GLY A 229 15.47 -19.86 -8.58
C GLY A 229 14.74 -21.15 -8.20
N LYS A 230 15.01 -21.73 -7.02
CA LYS A 230 14.27 -22.88 -6.49
C LYS A 230 13.10 -22.41 -5.64
N LEU A 231 11.90 -22.89 -5.99
CA LEU A 231 10.66 -22.55 -5.27
C LEU A 231 10.73 -23.06 -3.83
N GLN A 232 10.36 -22.20 -2.88
CA GLN A 232 10.31 -22.51 -1.45
C GLN A 232 8.89 -22.54 -0.94
N ASN A 233 8.10 -21.54 -1.31
CA ASN A 233 6.71 -21.42 -0.94
C ASN A 233 5.92 -20.86 -2.10
N GLU A 234 4.67 -21.32 -2.23
CA GLU A 234 3.69 -20.69 -3.11
C GLU A 234 2.31 -20.66 -2.47
N THR A 235 1.52 -19.66 -2.83
CA THR A 235 0.13 -19.54 -2.45
C THR A 235 -0.69 -19.21 -3.70
N LYS A 236 -1.73 -20.00 -3.93
CA LYS A 236 -2.73 -19.77 -4.97
C LYS A 236 -4.01 -19.26 -4.33
N TYR A 237 -4.62 -18.23 -4.93
CA TYR A 237 -5.84 -17.63 -4.45
C TYR A 237 -6.96 -17.84 -5.45
N THR A 238 -8.12 -18.29 -4.96
CA THR A 238 -9.39 -18.26 -5.70
C THR A 238 -10.22 -17.14 -5.09
N ASN A 239 -10.41 -16.08 -5.84
CA ASN A 239 -11.10 -14.88 -5.37
C ASN A 239 -12.57 -14.88 -5.82
N VAL A 240 -13.44 -14.30 -4.98
CA VAL A 240 -14.84 -14.05 -5.29
C VAL A 240 -15.16 -12.57 -5.12
N ILE A 241 -16.15 -12.11 -5.86
CA ILE A 241 -16.69 -10.76 -5.74
C ILE A 241 -18.10 -10.87 -5.16
N ASP A 242 -18.31 -10.18 -4.04
CA ASP A 242 -19.62 -10.01 -3.44
C ASP A 242 -20.18 -8.64 -3.80
N TYR A 243 -21.46 -8.63 -4.22
CA TYR A 243 -22.17 -7.41 -4.63
C TYR A 243 -23.14 -6.98 -3.55
N GLN A 244 -23.06 -5.70 -3.17
CA GLN A 244 -24.10 -5.07 -2.36
C GLN A 244 -24.81 -4.02 -3.20
N TYR A 245 -26.10 -4.21 -3.39
CA TYR A 245 -26.97 -3.27 -4.07
C TYR A 245 -27.54 -2.27 -3.07
N ASN A 246 -27.18 -0.99 -3.19
CA ASN A 246 -27.88 0.07 -2.47
C ASN A 246 -29.22 0.32 -3.14
N TYR A 247 -30.30 -0.14 -2.51
CA TYR A 247 -31.65 0.11 -2.96
C TYR A 247 -31.91 1.61 -3.05
N GLY A 248 -32.11 2.13 -4.27
CA GLY A 248 -32.44 3.54 -4.55
C GLY A 248 -31.29 4.41 -5.07
N LYS A 249 -30.07 3.89 -5.14
CA LYS A 249 -28.94 4.55 -5.85
C LYS A 249 -28.37 3.59 -6.90
N ALA A 250 -27.96 4.16 -8.03
CA ALA A 250 -27.30 3.39 -9.11
C ALA A 250 -25.86 2.96 -8.77
N GLU A 251 -25.53 2.92 -7.49
CA GLU A 251 -24.20 2.59 -6.98
C GLU A 251 -24.18 1.13 -6.51
N VAL A 252 -23.35 0.34 -7.15
CA VAL A 252 -23.04 -1.02 -6.73
C VAL A 252 -21.75 -0.98 -5.95
N VAL A 253 -21.80 -1.34 -4.67
CA VAL A 253 -20.62 -1.59 -3.85
C VAL A 253 -20.27 -3.06 -3.99
N TYR A 254 -19.03 -3.36 -4.29
CA TYR A 254 -18.52 -4.73 -4.35
C TYR A 254 -17.24 -4.85 -3.52
N THR A 255 -17.07 -6.03 -2.95
CA THR A 255 -15.88 -6.41 -2.21
C THR A 255 -15.27 -7.66 -2.85
N CYS A 256 -13.94 -7.69 -2.93
CA CYS A 256 -13.20 -8.84 -3.41
C CYS A 256 -12.52 -9.55 -2.24
N ARG A 257 -12.68 -10.88 -2.15
CA ARG A 257 -12.11 -11.68 -1.06
C ARG A 257 -11.67 -13.04 -1.58
N PRO A 258 -10.66 -13.69 -0.95
CA PRO A 258 -10.36 -15.08 -1.23
C PRO A 258 -11.49 -15.99 -0.71
N ALA A 259 -12.04 -16.83 -1.59
CA ALA A 259 -12.89 -17.93 -1.18
C ALA A 259 -12.07 -19.19 -0.85
N LYS A 260 -10.88 -19.30 -1.45
CA LYS A 260 -9.96 -20.43 -1.23
C LYS A 260 -8.52 -19.97 -1.35
N THR A 261 -7.64 -20.54 -0.50
CA THR A 261 -6.18 -20.47 -0.67
C THR A 261 -5.58 -21.85 -0.62
N GLU A 262 -4.57 -22.07 -1.47
CA GLU A 262 -3.77 -23.30 -1.49
C GLU A 262 -2.31 -22.90 -1.30
N GLU A 263 -1.72 -23.32 -0.18
CA GLU A 263 -0.37 -22.96 0.23
C GLU A 263 0.51 -24.20 0.22
N TYR A 264 1.66 -24.13 -0.45
CA TYR A 264 2.63 -25.21 -0.53
C TYR A 264 4.00 -24.73 -0.06
N SER A 265 4.68 -25.59 0.71
CA SER A 265 6.09 -25.41 1.05
C SER A 265 6.90 -26.57 0.51
N TYR A 266 8.11 -26.28 0.04
CA TYR A 266 8.96 -27.21 -0.69
C TYR A 266 10.30 -27.42 0.01
N GLU A 267 10.79 -28.64 -0.02
CA GLU A 267 12.17 -28.94 0.40
C GLU A 267 13.15 -28.38 -0.63
N TYR A 268 14.17 -27.68 -0.15
CA TYR A 268 15.08 -26.90 -1.01
C TYR A 268 15.88 -27.76 -2.00
N ASN A 269 16.35 -28.95 -1.61
CA ASN A 269 17.21 -29.77 -2.47
C ASN A 269 16.43 -30.63 -3.44
N THR A 270 15.36 -31.27 -2.98
CA THR A 270 14.57 -32.21 -3.77
C THR A 270 13.43 -31.53 -4.54
N GLY A 271 12.91 -30.40 -4.03
CA GLY A 271 11.73 -29.76 -4.57
C GLY A 271 10.42 -30.49 -4.23
N GLU A 272 10.47 -31.46 -3.31
CA GLU A 272 9.28 -32.18 -2.84
C GLU A 272 8.43 -31.30 -1.95
N VAL A 273 7.11 -31.50 -1.98
CA VAL A 273 6.17 -30.80 -1.09
C VAL A 273 6.32 -31.34 0.31
N VAL A 274 6.67 -30.49 1.25
CA VAL A 274 6.79 -30.83 2.69
C VAL A 274 5.56 -30.41 3.49
N SER A 275 4.80 -29.44 2.99
CA SER A 275 3.53 -29.04 3.58
C SER A 275 2.58 -28.59 2.49
N ASP A 276 1.36 -29.06 2.57
CA ASP A 276 0.21 -28.56 1.81
C ASP A 276 -0.84 -28.06 2.81
N LYS A 277 -1.35 -26.87 2.56
CA LYS A 277 -2.42 -26.27 3.36
C LYS A 277 -3.47 -25.73 2.42
N GLU A 278 -4.67 -26.20 2.58
CA GLU A 278 -5.86 -25.68 1.89
C GLU A 278 -6.74 -24.94 2.90
N SER A 279 -7.16 -23.72 2.55
CA SER A 279 -8.12 -22.96 3.34
C SER A 279 -9.27 -22.52 2.48
N SER A 280 -10.50 -22.63 2.98
CA SER A 280 -11.71 -22.13 2.32
C SER A 280 -12.48 -21.20 3.27
N PHE A 281 -13.18 -20.22 2.70
CA PHE A 281 -13.84 -19.16 3.47
C PHE A 281 -15.24 -18.89 2.92
N GLU A 282 -16.19 -18.68 3.84
CA GLU A 282 -17.54 -18.18 3.56
C GLU A 282 -17.73 -16.86 4.31
N TYR A 283 -18.54 -15.96 3.72
CA TYR A 283 -18.74 -14.62 4.25
C TYR A 283 -20.22 -14.25 4.28
N ASP A 284 -20.59 -13.41 5.24
CA ASP A 284 -21.91 -12.78 5.23
C ASP A 284 -21.95 -11.54 4.32
N LYS A 285 -23.11 -10.93 4.20
CA LYS A 285 -23.33 -9.71 3.38
C LYS A 285 -22.51 -8.49 3.85
N TYR A 286 -22.01 -8.49 5.09
CA TYR A 286 -21.16 -7.43 5.64
C TYR A 286 -19.68 -7.72 5.47
N GLY A 287 -19.34 -8.95 5.09
CA GLY A 287 -17.97 -9.38 4.88
C GLY A 287 -17.32 -10.03 6.07
N ASN A 288 -18.08 -10.36 7.08
CA ASN A 288 -17.58 -11.15 8.18
C ASN A 288 -17.40 -12.59 7.74
N CYS A 289 -16.29 -13.22 8.10
CA CYS A 289 -16.01 -14.62 7.78
C CYS A 289 -16.89 -15.52 8.67
N THR A 290 -17.96 -16.09 8.11
CA THR A 290 -18.89 -16.97 8.82
C THR A 290 -18.40 -18.39 8.96
N LYS A 291 -17.56 -18.84 8.00
CA LYS A 291 -16.92 -20.14 8.07
C LYS A 291 -15.51 -20.09 7.48
N SER A 292 -14.59 -20.72 8.16
CA SER A 292 -13.28 -21.04 7.60
C SER A 292 -12.98 -22.52 7.83
N SER A 293 -12.47 -23.19 6.79
CA SER A 293 -12.00 -24.57 6.87
C SER A 293 -10.54 -24.61 6.47
N VAL A 294 -9.69 -25.12 7.33
CA VAL A 294 -8.25 -25.23 7.08
C VAL A 294 -7.85 -26.70 7.17
N SER A 295 -7.27 -27.21 6.11
CA SER A 295 -6.68 -28.56 6.06
C SER A 295 -5.19 -28.47 5.88
N VAL A 296 -4.44 -29.15 6.74
CA VAL A 296 -2.97 -29.24 6.66
C VAL A 296 -2.56 -30.68 6.91
N ASN A 297 -1.93 -31.32 5.93
CA ASN A 297 -1.40 -32.67 6.06
C ASN A 297 -2.41 -33.66 6.68
N GLY A 298 -3.68 -33.60 6.23
CA GLY A 298 -4.76 -34.48 6.68
C GLY A 298 -5.38 -34.14 8.04
N LYS A 299 -4.96 -33.03 8.68
CA LYS A 299 -5.61 -32.46 9.87
C LYS A 299 -6.50 -31.29 9.46
N ASN A 300 -7.71 -31.23 10.00
CA ASN A 300 -8.67 -30.20 9.66
C ASN A 300 -9.05 -29.35 10.88
N VAL A 301 -9.19 -28.05 10.64
CA VAL A 301 -9.77 -27.09 11.58
C VAL A 301 -10.89 -26.37 10.87
N VAL A 302 -12.11 -26.50 11.36
CA VAL A 302 -13.28 -25.78 10.89
C VAL A 302 -13.70 -24.78 11.96
N THR A 303 -13.77 -23.51 11.60
CA THR A 303 -14.31 -22.44 12.48
C THR A 303 -15.60 -21.94 11.89
N GLU A 304 -16.66 -21.95 12.68
CA GLU A 304 -17.99 -21.39 12.31
C GLU A 304 -18.32 -20.25 13.25
N ASN A 305 -18.61 -19.09 12.67
CA ASN A 305 -18.84 -17.84 13.39
C ASN A 305 -20.27 -17.34 13.13
N ILE A 306 -20.92 -16.87 14.18
CA ILE A 306 -22.19 -16.15 14.10
C ILE A 306 -21.94 -14.72 14.55
N TYR A 307 -22.41 -13.75 13.76
CA TYR A 307 -22.22 -12.34 14.04
C TYR A 307 -23.56 -11.67 14.38
N TRP A 308 -23.51 -10.78 15.35
CA TRP A 308 -24.58 -9.83 15.62
C TRP A 308 -24.30 -8.54 14.84
N ASN A 309 -25.31 -8.11 14.09
CA ASN A 309 -25.24 -6.90 13.27
C ASN A 309 -26.48 -6.04 13.55
N ASP A 310 -26.29 -4.86 14.09
CA ASP A 310 -27.34 -3.85 14.29
C ASP A 310 -27.17 -2.74 13.24
N GLU A 311 -28.00 -2.78 12.21
CA GLU A 311 -28.00 -1.79 11.12
C GLU A 311 -28.52 -0.42 11.59
N THR A 312 -29.34 -0.37 12.65
CA THR A 312 -29.94 0.86 13.16
C THR A 312 -28.87 1.73 13.85
N ASN A 313 -28.07 1.12 14.70
CA ASN A 313 -27.01 1.80 15.43
C ASN A 313 -25.65 1.67 14.74
N TRP A 314 -25.61 1.01 13.57
CA TRP A 314 -24.40 0.74 12.80
C TRP A 314 -23.31 -0.03 13.57
N LEU A 315 -23.75 -0.94 14.43
CA LEU A 315 -22.88 -1.84 15.18
C LEU A 315 -22.74 -3.16 14.42
N LEU A 316 -21.82 -3.21 13.46
CA LEU A 316 -21.66 -4.34 12.55
C LEU A 316 -20.46 -5.22 12.95
N GLY A 317 -20.53 -6.52 12.59
CA GLY A 317 -19.40 -7.45 12.73
C GLY A 317 -19.08 -7.84 14.18
N ARG A 318 -20.06 -7.79 15.09
CA ARG A 318 -19.87 -8.23 16.47
C ARG A 318 -20.01 -9.75 16.55
N LEU A 319 -18.90 -10.48 16.86
CA LEU A 319 -18.91 -11.93 16.97
C LEU A 319 -19.82 -12.37 18.13
N SER A 320 -20.92 -13.05 17.84
CA SER A 320 -21.89 -13.53 18.83
C SER A 320 -21.54 -14.92 19.37
N SER A 321 -21.07 -15.80 18.49
CA SER A 321 -20.53 -17.11 18.88
C SER A 321 -19.52 -17.62 17.86
N ALA A 322 -18.65 -18.48 18.33
CA ALA A 322 -17.71 -19.23 17.49
C ALA A 322 -17.66 -20.68 17.92
N THR A 323 -17.60 -21.58 16.94
CA THR A 323 -17.36 -23.02 17.15
C THR A 323 -16.14 -23.43 16.35
N VAL A 324 -15.15 -24.04 17.00
CA VAL A 324 -13.93 -24.53 16.37
C VAL A 324 -13.89 -26.05 16.49
N THR A 325 -14.00 -26.73 15.37
CA THR A 325 -13.89 -28.19 15.27
C THR A 325 -12.49 -28.54 14.75
N LYS A 326 -11.71 -29.23 15.55
CA LYS A 326 -10.40 -29.77 15.18
C LYS A 326 -10.55 -31.27 14.98
N SER A 327 -10.12 -31.79 13.83
CA SER A 327 -10.17 -33.21 13.53
C SER A 327 -8.90 -33.71 12.85
N GLY A 328 -8.55 -34.96 13.10
CA GLY A 328 -7.38 -35.61 12.52
C GLY A 328 -7.10 -36.96 13.19
N ASN A 329 -6.52 -37.91 12.45
CA ASN A 329 -6.16 -39.25 12.98
C ASN A 329 -7.35 -40.03 13.57
N GLY A 330 -8.59 -39.75 13.13
CA GLY A 330 -9.79 -40.42 13.67
C GLY A 330 -10.37 -39.76 14.94
N GLU A 331 -9.76 -38.71 15.44
CA GLU A 331 -10.23 -37.96 16.61
C GLU A 331 -10.84 -36.62 16.21
N SER A 332 -11.76 -36.10 17.02
CA SER A 332 -12.35 -34.78 16.85
C SER A 332 -12.59 -34.13 18.19
N THR A 333 -12.29 -32.82 18.27
CA THR A 333 -12.55 -31.97 19.43
C THR A 333 -13.30 -30.74 18.96
N VAL A 334 -14.33 -30.36 19.72
CA VAL A 334 -15.13 -29.15 19.45
C VAL A 334 -14.93 -28.19 20.59
N LEU A 335 -14.56 -26.96 20.29
CA LEU A 335 -14.44 -25.84 21.22
C LEU A 335 -15.49 -24.79 20.89
N SER A 336 -16.18 -24.25 21.89
CA SER A 336 -17.23 -23.26 21.70
C SER A 336 -16.97 -21.99 22.52
N SER A 337 -17.37 -20.87 21.96
CA SER A 337 -17.36 -19.59 22.67
C SER A 337 -18.58 -18.74 22.30
N SER A 338 -18.98 -17.88 23.23
CA SER A 338 -20.08 -16.92 22.98
C SER A 338 -19.75 -15.57 23.59
N TYR A 339 -20.31 -14.50 23.00
CA TYR A 339 -19.98 -13.13 23.31
C TYR A 339 -21.26 -12.30 23.45
N LYS A 340 -21.25 -11.36 24.41
CA LYS A 340 -22.36 -10.40 24.59
C LYS A 340 -21.80 -8.99 24.54
N TYR A 341 -22.59 -8.11 23.99
CA TYR A 341 -22.25 -6.70 23.80
C TYR A 341 -23.31 -5.81 24.43
N ASP A 342 -22.91 -4.62 24.84
CA ASP A 342 -23.84 -3.55 25.17
C ASP A 342 -24.51 -3.05 23.89
N ASN A 343 -25.84 -3.00 23.88
CA ASN A 343 -26.62 -2.69 22.69
C ASN A 343 -26.50 -1.23 22.22
N ASN A 344 -26.02 -0.33 23.08
CA ASN A 344 -25.92 1.09 22.75
C ASN A 344 -24.51 1.43 22.27
N THR A 345 -23.48 0.88 22.94
CA THR A 345 -22.08 1.20 22.68
C THR A 345 -21.39 0.17 21.79
N GLY A 346 -21.92 -1.05 21.70
CA GLY A 346 -21.27 -2.17 21.01
C GLY A 346 -20.02 -2.69 21.71
N LEU A 347 -19.78 -2.32 22.98
CA LEU A 347 -18.67 -2.82 23.78
C LEU A 347 -18.93 -4.23 24.27
N LEU A 348 -17.90 -5.08 24.30
CA LEU A 348 -17.98 -6.46 24.76
C LEU A 348 -18.18 -6.52 26.28
N THR A 349 -19.32 -7.02 26.75
CA THR A 349 -19.63 -7.10 28.18
C THR A 349 -19.37 -8.47 28.79
N GLU A 350 -19.46 -9.53 27.99
CA GLU A 350 -19.25 -10.89 28.45
C GLU A 350 -18.71 -11.78 27.33
N GLU A 351 -17.78 -12.65 27.67
CA GLU A 351 -17.36 -13.76 26.82
C GLU A 351 -17.37 -15.06 27.63
N ASN A 352 -17.82 -16.15 27.00
CA ASN A 352 -17.84 -17.48 27.59
C ASN A 352 -17.00 -18.42 26.73
N PHE A 353 -16.06 -19.11 27.34
CA PHE A 353 -15.27 -20.16 26.73
C PHE A 353 -15.70 -21.51 27.29
N GLU A 354 -16.00 -22.45 26.39
CA GLU A 354 -16.44 -23.80 26.76
C GLU A 354 -17.56 -23.74 27.81
N PRO A 355 -18.73 -23.10 27.51
CA PRO A 355 -19.76 -22.83 28.52
C PRO A 355 -20.37 -24.08 29.17
N ASN A 356 -20.22 -25.23 28.51
CA ASN A 356 -20.75 -26.52 28.99
C ASN A 356 -19.67 -27.45 29.54
N ASP A 357 -18.39 -27.04 29.55
CA ASP A 357 -17.26 -27.79 30.09
C ASP A 357 -16.88 -27.25 31.47
N VAL A 358 -16.53 -28.18 32.39
CA VAL A 358 -16.09 -27.84 33.75
C VAL A 358 -14.82 -26.98 33.75
N ASN A 359 -13.96 -27.13 32.75
CA ASN A 359 -12.73 -26.35 32.58
C ASN A 359 -12.96 -25.03 31.82
N GLY A 360 -14.17 -24.77 31.39
CA GLY A 360 -14.54 -23.51 30.77
C GLY A 360 -14.58 -22.34 31.77
N TYR A 361 -14.73 -21.15 31.26
CA TYR A 361 -14.85 -19.95 32.08
C TYR A 361 -15.63 -18.85 31.37
N LYS A 362 -16.10 -17.92 32.18
CA LYS A 362 -16.77 -16.70 31.76
C LYS A 362 -15.94 -15.49 32.15
N LYS A 363 -15.79 -14.53 31.23
CA LYS A 363 -15.14 -13.26 31.50
C LYS A 363 -16.10 -12.12 31.31
N LYS A 364 -16.15 -11.18 32.27
CA LYS A 364 -17.05 -10.01 32.25
C LYS A 364 -16.22 -8.73 32.29
N TYR A 365 -16.74 -7.69 31.61
CA TYR A 365 -16.06 -6.42 31.48
C TYR A 365 -16.97 -5.26 31.91
N SER A 366 -16.36 -4.26 32.54
CA SER A 366 -16.95 -2.94 32.80
C SER A 366 -16.07 -1.88 32.18
N TYR A 367 -16.67 -0.76 31.80
CA TYR A 367 -16.02 0.28 31.02
C TYR A 367 -16.24 1.65 31.64
N ASP A 368 -15.29 2.57 31.40
CA ASP A 368 -15.48 4.01 31.65
C ASP A 368 -16.21 4.68 30.47
N VAL A 369 -16.35 6.00 30.58
CA VAL A 369 -17.01 6.84 29.55
C VAL A 369 -16.18 6.94 28.25
N PHE A 370 -14.91 6.60 28.29
CA PHE A 370 -14.01 6.60 27.12
C PHE A 370 -13.99 5.24 26.41
N GLY A 371 -14.58 4.19 27.00
CA GLY A 371 -14.57 2.83 26.50
C GLY A 371 -13.36 1.99 26.97
N ASN A 372 -12.61 2.45 27.96
CA ASN A 372 -11.54 1.69 28.57
C ASN A 372 -12.08 0.65 29.57
N ILE A 373 -11.46 -0.53 29.64
CA ILE A 373 -11.86 -1.58 30.58
C ILE A 373 -11.42 -1.19 31.99
N THR A 374 -12.39 -0.82 32.84
CA THR A 374 -12.13 -0.48 34.27
C THR A 374 -12.14 -1.70 35.17
N ARG A 375 -12.83 -2.78 34.76
CA ARG A 375 -12.86 -4.02 35.51
C ARG A 375 -13.00 -5.21 34.57
N SER A 376 -12.21 -6.25 34.80
CA SER A 376 -12.42 -7.58 34.21
C SER A 376 -12.56 -8.63 35.30
N VAL A 377 -13.53 -9.53 35.16
CA VAL A 377 -13.75 -10.64 36.12
C VAL A 377 -13.80 -11.96 35.37
N THR A 378 -12.91 -12.88 35.71
CA THR A 378 -12.93 -14.26 35.21
C THR A 378 -13.58 -15.16 36.24
N VAL A 379 -14.66 -15.84 35.83
CA VAL A 379 -15.43 -16.76 36.64
C VAL A 379 -15.26 -18.16 36.03
N PRO A 380 -14.56 -19.09 36.71
CA PRO A 380 -14.48 -20.46 36.25
C PRO A 380 -15.84 -21.15 36.24
N ASN A 381 -16.06 -22.12 35.35
CA ASN A 381 -17.26 -22.96 35.39
C ASN A 381 -17.16 -23.97 36.57
N ASN A 382 -15.96 -24.38 36.92
CA ASN A 382 -15.72 -25.20 38.08
C ASN A 382 -15.81 -24.37 39.37
N THR A 383 -16.78 -24.66 40.19
CA THR A 383 -17.08 -23.96 41.47
C THR A 383 -16.04 -24.20 42.58
N ASP A 384 -15.08 -25.10 42.36
CA ASP A 384 -13.96 -25.33 43.28
C ASP A 384 -12.89 -24.22 43.17
N TYR A 385 -12.97 -23.39 42.16
CA TYR A 385 -12.05 -22.28 41.92
C TYR A 385 -12.71 -20.93 42.12
N ASP A 386 -12.01 -20.01 42.77
CA ASP A 386 -12.48 -18.65 42.98
C ASP A 386 -12.38 -17.81 41.70
N SER A 387 -13.28 -16.85 41.60
CA SER A 387 -13.25 -15.82 40.56
C SER A 387 -12.03 -14.93 40.74
N ARG A 388 -11.44 -14.50 39.62
CA ARG A 388 -10.32 -13.55 39.58
C ARG A 388 -10.77 -12.25 38.95
N SER A 389 -10.38 -11.12 39.57
CA SER A 389 -10.67 -9.80 39.01
C SER A 389 -9.38 -8.99 38.82
N MET A 390 -9.46 -8.06 37.89
CA MET A 390 -8.50 -6.99 37.69
C MET A 390 -9.29 -5.70 37.57
N ASP A 391 -9.04 -4.77 38.47
CA ASP A 391 -9.54 -3.41 38.42
C ASP A 391 -8.44 -2.51 37.85
N THR A 392 -8.82 -1.59 36.96
CA THR A 392 -7.88 -0.70 36.25
C THR A 392 -8.40 0.73 36.35
N GLU A 393 -7.56 1.61 36.85
CA GLU A 393 -7.84 3.06 36.86
C GLU A 393 -7.04 3.75 35.76
N TYR A 394 -7.69 4.71 35.13
CA TYR A 394 -7.09 5.51 34.06
C TYR A 394 -6.90 6.96 34.52
N SER A 395 -6.02 7.69 33.85
CA SER A 395 -5.90 9.12 33.97
C SER A 395 -7.24 9.83 33.70
N SER A 396 -7.44 11.03 34.21
CA SER A 396 -8.70 11.77 34.07
C SER A 396 -9.16 12.01 32.63
N ASP A 397 -8.25 11.91 31.70
CA ASP A 397 -8.49 12.02 30.25
C ASP A 397 -8.63 10.65 29.55
N GLY A 398 -8.61 9.56 30.29
CA GLY A 398 -8.79 8.19 29.79
C GLY A 398 -7.65 7.60 28.99
N ARG A 399 -6.49 8.27 28.91
CA ARG A 399 -5.41 7.87 28.03
C ARG A 399 -4.40 6.89 28.60
N PHE A 400 -4.14 6.97 29.91
CA PHE A 400 -3.06 6.21 30.55
C PHE A 400 -3.59 5.43 31.75
N VAL A 401 -3.13 4.18 31.90
CA VAL A 401 -3.35 3.40 33.11
C VAL A 401 -2.52 3.99 34.24
N VAL A 402 -3.15 4.33 35.35
CA VAL A 402 -2.48 4.91 36.53
C VAL A 402 -2.48 3.97 37.73
N SER A 403 -3.38 2.98 37.78
CA SER A 403 -3.39 1.96 38.80
C SER A 403 -4.03 0.67 38.28
N THR A 404 -3.54 -0.49 38.76
CA THR A 404 -4.22 -1.77 38.63
C THR A 404 -4.28 -2.46 39.97
N GLU A 405 -5.39 -3.17 40.25
CA GLU A 405 -5.58 -3.98 41.45
C GLU A 405 -6.14 -5.36 41.06
N ASN A 406 -5.54 -6.41 41.54
CA ASN A 406 -6.05 -7.77 41.32
C ASN A 406 -6.92 -8.29 42.48
N SER A 407 -7.53 -9.47 42.33
CA SER A 407 -8.40 -10.07 43.33
C SER A 407 -7.72 -10.42 44.66
N LEU A 408 -6.40 -10.32 44.74
CA LEU A 408 -5.61 -10.54 45.97
C LEU A 408 -5.21 -9.20 46.62
N SER A 409 -5.77 -8.08 46.12
CA SER A 409 -5.44 -6.70 46.55
C SER A 409 -3.98 -6.31 46.32
N PHE A 410 -3.33 -6.92 45.33
CA PHE A 410 -2.05 -6.47 44.85
C PHE A 410 -2.26 -5.28 43.92
N VAL A 411 -1.64 -4.16 44.28
CA VAL A 411 -1.82 -2.89 43.60
C VAL A 411 -0.52 -2.47 42.93
N THR A 412 -0.60 -2.13 41.65
CA THR A 412 0.47 -1.41 40.95
C THR A 412 0.04 0.02 40.65
N LYS A 413 0.97 0.97 40.67
CA LYS A 413 0.69 2.37 40.33
C LYS A 413 1.73 2.90 39.36
N SER A 414 1.30 3.76 38.46
CA SER A 414 2.16 4.42 37.48
C SER A 414 1.88 5.90 37.41
N THR A 415 2.94 6.69 37.35
CA THR A 415 2.87 8.12 37.00
C THR A 415 3.34 8.29 35.56
N VAL A 416 2.57 9.01 34.75
CA VAL A 416 2.85 9.18 33.32
C VAL A 416 3.00 10.65 32.99
N ASP A 417 4.07 11.01 32.27
CA ASP A 417 4.16 12.31 31.62
C ASP A 417 3.20 12.34 30.43
N ALA A 418 2.10 13.09 30.61
CA ALA A 418 1.03 13.15 29.60
C ALA A 418 1.45 13.81 28.28
N SER A 419 2.52 14.60 28.27
CA SER A 419 3.04 15.28 27.08
C SER A 419 3.89 14.35 26.21
N LEU A 420 4.62 13.45 26.84
CA LEU A 420 5.51 12.50 26.17
C LEU A 420 4.91 11.10 26.05
N GLY A 421 3.87 10.79 26.86
CA GLY A 421 3.26 9.45 26.89
C GLY A 421 4.18 8.39 27.51
N VAL A 422 5.15 8.80 28.34
CA VAL A 422 6.11 7.88 28.97
C VAL A 422 5.84 7.76 30.45
N GLU A 423 6.01 6.55 30.99
CA GLU A 423 5.96 6.30 32.42
C GLU A 423 7.19 6.90 33.08
N THR A 424 6.99 7.71 34.13
CA THR A 424 8.04 8.40 34.86
C THR A 424 8.31 7.75 36.22
N GLU A 425 7.32 7.05 36.76
CA GLU A 425 7.42 6.34 38.04
C GLU A 425 6.54 5.11 38.00
N HIS A 426 7.03 4.00 38.54
CA HIS A 426 6.30 2.76 38.70
C HIS A 426 6.46 2.24 40.13
N THR A 427 5.35 1.81 40.70
CA THR A 427 5.32 1.13 42.01
C THR A 427 4.63 -0.21 41.83
N ASP A 428 5.32 -1.28 42.14
CA ASP A 428 4.75 -2.64 42.15
C ASP A 428 4.24 -3.03 43.56
N GLU A 429 3.75 -4.26 43.68
CA GLU A 429 3.20 -4.78 44.92
C GLU A 429 4.25 -5.20 45.95
N ASN A 430 5.55 -5.14 45.66
CA ASN A 430 6.64 -5.62 46.54
C ASN A 430 7.31 -4.47 47.29
#